data_df855106fdc125e21ed2754fce174fc7
#
_entry.id   df855106fdc125e21ed2754fce174fc7
#
_cell.length_a   1.000
_cell.length_b   1.000
_cell.length_c   1.000
_cell.angle_alpha   90.00
_cell.angle_beta   90.00
_cell.angle_gamma   90.00
#
_symmetry.space_group_name_H-M   'P 1'
#
loop_
_entity.id
_entity.type
_entity.pdbx_description
1 polymer ?
#
loop_
_entity_poly.entity_id
_entity_poly.type
_entity_poly.pdbx_seq_one_letter_code
_entity_poly.pdbx_strand_id
1 'polypeptide(L)'
;MIVLGHRGYSARYPENTMIAFKKALELGADGIELDLRGTKDGRVVVIHDEDLKRLCGVDVKVADLTFEELKNYRIGTEGIPSFEEVLSILDKRYILNAEIKEASVAEETLKLIDEFRLTESTVVSSFDHELIARLIEKRPDMKFGFLVGEELRNDPIGLIDRLLQHKPYSMHLPHQLFDHPLVSGKIVKMIKKLDVKIYVWTLDDMEKYQRIEKYIDAVITNQVELFVNALKKPQRTEGA
;
A
#
# COMPACT_ATOMS: atom_id res chain seq x y z
N MET A 1 10.78 0.73 -12.77
CA MET A 1 10.05 -0.07 -11.75
C MET A 1 9.91 0.77 -10.50
N ILE A 2 8.69 0.91 -9.98
CA ILE A 2 8.40 1.58 -8.71
C ILE A 2 8.59 0.58 -7.57
N VAL A 3 9.30 0.98 -6.50
CA VAL A 3 9.51 0.18 -5.28
C VAL A 3 8.86 0.92 -4.11
N LEU A 4 7.83 0.31 -3.50
CA LEU A 4 7.14 0.83 -2.32
C LEU A 4 7.44 -0.07 -1.11
N GLY A 5 7.84 0.55 0.00
CA GLY A 5 8.02 -0.17 1.26
C GLY A 5 6.66 -0.53 1.87
N HIS A 6 6.34 -1.84 1.94
CA HIS A 6 5.12 -2.36 2.57
C HIS A 6 5.14 -2.10 4.07
N ARG A 7 4.25 -1.24 4.53
CA ARG A 7 4.25 -0.71 5.91
C ARG A 7 5.60 -0.09 6.31
N GLY A 8 6.27 0.54 5.31
CA GLY A 8 7.65 1.00 5.42
C GLY A 8 8.69 -0.11 5.16
N TYR A 9 9.88 -0.03 5.77
CA TYR A 9 10.89 -1.10 5.72
C TYR A 9 10.63 -2.14 6.80
N SER A 10 9.52 -2.85 6.69
CA SER A 10 8.99 -3.74 7.73
C SER A 10 9.80 -5.03 7.93
N ALA A 11 10.68 -5.41 6.97
CA ALA A 11 11.61 -6.53 7.18
C ALA A 11 12.69 -6.24 8.26
N ARG A 12 12.92 -4.98 8.63
CA ARG A 12 13.97 -4.58 9.58
C ARG A 12 13.47 -3.71 10.73
N TYR A 13 12.36 -3.02 10.55
CA TYR A 13 11.79 -2.09 11.51
C TYR A 13 10.34 -2.45 11.78
N PRO A 14 9.78 -2.08 12.94
CA PRO A 14 8.37 -2.34 13.23
C PRO A 14 7.46 -1.75 12.15
N GLU A 15 6.54 -2.57 11.65
CA GLU A 15 5.60 -2.19 10.57
C GLU A 15 4.77 -0.95 10.94
N ASN A 16 4.41 -0.14 9.95
CA ASN A 16 3.54 1.03 10.10
C ASN A 16 4.05 2.06 11.14
N THR A 17 5.36 2.20 11.30
CA THR A 17 5.97 3.16 12.23
C THR A 17 6.78 4.22 11.50
N MET A 18 6.99 5.36 12.16
CA MET A 18 7.76 6.47 11.59
C MET A 18 9.19 6.09 11.23
N ILE A 19 9.83 5.21 12.01
CA ILE A 19 11.18 4.73 11.68
C ILE A 19 11.17 3.86 10.43
N ALA A 20 10.19 2.95 10.27
CA ALA A 20 10.08 2.10 9.10
C ALA A 20 9.89 2.91 7.82
N PHE A 21 9.07 3.95 7.87
CA PHE A 21 8.84 4.85 6.73
C PHE A 21 10.09 5.65 6.37
N LYS A 22 10.70 6.33 7.34
CA LYS A 22 11.94 7.10 7.12
C LYS A 22 13.04 6.22 6.53
N LYS A 23 13.22 5.00 7.07
CA LYS A 23 14.26 4.07 6.59
C LYS A 23 14.00 3.56 5.18
N ALA A 24 12.73 3.32 4.79
CA ALA A 24 12.39 2.98 3.42
C ALA A 24 12.81 4.10 2.44
N LEU A 25 12.45 5.35 2.77
CA LEU A 25 12.77 6.51 1.94
C LEU A 25 14.28 6.82 1.91
N GLU A 26 14.98 6.74 3.05
CA GLU A 26 16.43 6.93 3.15
C GLU A 26 17.21 5.92 2.30
N LEU A 27 16.73 4.68 2.19
CA LEU A 27 17.32 3.66 1.33
C LEU A 27 17.13 3.93 -0.15
N GLY A 28 16.15 4.77 -0.53
CA GLY A 28 15.86 5.13 -1.92
C GLY A 28 14.66 4.40 -2.51
N ALA A 29 13.73 3.93 -1.68
CA ALA A 29 12.40 3.53 -2.17
C ALA A 29 11.72 4.72 -2.87
N ASP A 30 10.89 4.45 -3.88
CA ASP A 30 10.10 5.50 -4.54
C ASP A 30 8.97 6.02 -3.66
N GLY A 31 8.66 5.29 -2.60
CA GLY A 31 7.61 5.64 -1.66
C GLY A 31 7.34 4.55 -0.64
N ILE A 32 6.20 4.68 -0.01
CA ILE A 32 5.74 3.77 1.05
C ILE A 32 4.30 3.35 0.81
N GLU A 33 3.97 2.21 1.34
CA GLU A 33 2.60 1.75 1.52
C GLU A 33 2.30 1.70 3.02
N LEU A 34 1.07 1.98 3.41
CA LEU A 34 0.59 1.99 4.79
C LEU A 34 -0.90 1.71 4.92
N ASP A 35 -1.32 1.29 6.12
CA ASP A 35 -2.69 0.91 6.46
C ASP A 35 -3.36 1.96 7.35
N LEU A 36 -4.59 2.39 7.01
CA LEU A 36 -5.33 3.45 7.71
C LEU A 36 -6.55 2.91 8.45
N ARG A 37 -6.64 3.29 9.73
CA ARG A 37 -7.81 3.05 10.60
C ARG A 37 -8.20 4.29 11.38
N GLY A 38 -9.40 4.25 11.98
CA GLY A 38 -9.95 5.33 12.79
C GLY A 38 -9.87 5.06 14.28
N THR A 39 -9.59 6.11 15.05
CA THR A 39 -9.75 6.12 16.50
C THR A 39 -11.17 6.51 16.89
N LYS A 40 -11.51 6.32 18.17
CA LYS A 40 -12.81 6.69 18.75
C LYS A 40 -13.16 8.17 18.56
N ASP A 41 -12.17 9.04 18.58
CA ASP A 41 -12.32 10.49 18.38
C ASP A 41 -12.16 10.94 16.93
N GLY A 42 -12.17 9.98 15.96
CA GLY A 42 -12.21 10.25 14.53
C GLY A 42 -10.86 10.62 13.91
N ARG A 43 -9.73 10.42 14.63
CA ARG A 43 -8.40 10.60 14.05
C ARG A 43 -8.04 9.43 13.16
N VAL A 44 -7.39 9.71 12.04
CA VAL A 44 -6.83 8.67 11.16
C VAL A 44 -5.45 8.27 11.66
N VAL A 45 -5.26 6.99 11.94
CA VAL A 45 -4.00 6.42 12.45
C VAL A 45 -3.48 5.33 11.53
N VAL A 46 -2.18 5.05 11.64
CA VAL A 46 -1.50 4.12 10.74
C VAL A 46 -1.24 2.81 11.45
N ILE A 47 -2.10 1.82 11.21
CA ILE A 47 -2.03 0.47 11.78
C ILE A 47 -2.84 -0.51 10.93
N HIS A 48 -2.33 -1.75 10.76
CA HIS A 48 -3.00 -2.76 9.95
C HIS A 48 -4.20 -3.38 10.66
N ASP A 49 -3.98 -3.92 11.87
CA ASP A 49 -4.96 -4.72 12.60
C ASP A 49 -6.05 -3.83 13.21
N GLU A 50 -7.25 -4.36 13.39
CA GLU A 50 -8.34 -3.66 14.07
C GLU A 50 -8.11 -3.51 15.58
N ASP A 51 -7.19 -4.31 16.14
CA ASP A 51 -6.85 -4.33 17.55
C ASP A 51 -5.32 -4.27 17.77
N LEU A 52 -4.94 -4.10 19.03
CA LEU A 52 -3.55 -3.95 19.45
C LEU A 52 -2.89 -5.29 19.86
N LYS A 53 -3.59 -6.41 19.71
CA LYS A 53 -3.17 -7.70 20.27
C LYS A 53 -1.85 -8.21 19.69
N ARG A 54 -1.73 -8.25 18.37
CA ARG A 54 -0.54 -8.78 17.70
C ARG A 54 0.69 -7.88 17.91
N LEU A 55 0.51 -6.56 17.84
CA LEU A 55 1.62 -5.61 17.84
C LEU A 55 1.99 -5.09 19.22
N CYS A 56 1.00 -4.94 20.12
CA CYS A 56 1.18 -4.36 21.45
C CYS A 56 0.90 -5.34 22.60
N GLY A 57 0.39 -6.56 22.32
CA GLY A 57 0.08 -7.58 23.32
C GLY A 57 -1.19 -7.32 24.14
N VAL A 58 -2.05 -6.38 23.72
CA VAL A 58 -3.27 -5.98 24.44
C VAL A 58 -4.50 -6.18 23.58
N ASP A 59 -5.52 -6.81 24.12
CA ASP A 59 -6.79 -7.11 23.42
C ASP A 59 -7.76 -5.91 23.54
N VAL A 60 -7.44 -4.84 22.79
CA VAL A 60 -8.22 -3.59 22.73
C VAL A 60 -8.31 -3.14 21.28
N LYS A 61 -9.48 -2.74 20.83
CA LYS A 61 -9.67 -2.23 19.46
C LYS A 61 -9.19 -0.79 19.34
N VAL A 62 -8.61 -0.46 18.18
CA VAL A 62 -8.17 0.90 17.85
C VAL A 62 -9.35 1.87 17.90
N ALA A 63 -10.50 1.46 17.38
CA ALA A 63 -11.73 2.26 17.37
C ALA A 63 -12.35 2.55 18.76
N ASP A 64 -11.93 1.84 19.80
CA ASP A 64 -12.38 2.06 21.19
C ASP A 64 -11.52 3.10 21.94
N LEU A 65 -10.37 3.48 21.37
CA LEU A 65 -9.40 4.40 21.96
C LEU A 65 -9.42 5.75 21.25
N THR A 66 -9.30 6.83 22.00
CA THR A 66 -8.92 8.14 21.47
C THR A 66 -7.45 8.12 21.05
N PHE A 67 -7.05 9.06 20.19
CA PHE A 67 -5.64 9.14 19.78
C PHE A 67 -4.68 9.37 20.98
N GLU A 68 -5.10 10.16 21.97
CA GLU A 68 -4.31 10.37 23.20
C GLU A 68 -4.14 9.08 24.02
N GLU A 69 -5.18 8.27 24.12
CA GLU A 69 -5.09 6.95 24.76
C GLU A 69 -4.20 6.00 23.99
N LEU A 70 -4.29 6.03 22.63
CA LEU A 70 -3.48 5.21 21.74
C LEU A 70 -1.98 5.49 21.88
N LYS A 71 -1.58 6.70 22.22
CA LYS A 71 -0.17 7.08 22.48
C LYS A 71 0.50 6.32 23.64
N ASN A 72 -0.27 5.66 24.50
CA ASN A 72 0.28 4.83 25.58
C ASN A 72 0.78 3.47 25.10
N TYR A 73 0.46 3.07 23.88
CA TYR A 73 0.85 1.79 23.30
C TYR A 73 2.05 1.91 22.38
N ARG A 74 2.81 0.81 22.28
CA ARG A 74 4.04 0.77 21.48
C ARG A 74 4.11 -0.47 20.61
N ILE A 75 4.64 -0.29 19.42
CA ILE A 75 5.06 -1.36 18.51
C ILE A 75 6.58 -1.47 18.63
N GLY A 76 7.06 -2.37 19.47
CA GLY A 76 8.47 -2.34 19.90
C GLY A 76 8.78 -1.07 20.69
N THR A 77 9.69 -0.24 20.21
CA THR A 77 10.03 1.07 20.79
C THR A 77 9.23 2.24 20.21
N GLU A 78 8.52 2.01 19.13
CA GLU A 78 7.85 3.04 18.34
C GLU A 78 6.41 3.28 18.79
N GLY A 79 5.90 4.50 18.60
CA GLY A 79 4.47 4.82 18.73
C GLY A 79 3.70 4.43 17.49
N ILE A 80 2.37 4.34 17.63
CA ILE A 80 1.44 4.25 16.50
C ILE A 80 1.24 5.67 15.95
N PRO A 81 1.68 5.99 14.71
CA PRO A 81 1.61 7.36 14.22
C PRO A 81 0.19 7.74 13.78
N SER A 82 -0.12 9.02 13.84
CA SER A 82 -1.25 9.57 13.10
C SER A 82 -0.91 9.66 11.60
N PHE A 83 -1.94 9.73 10.76
CA PHE A 83 -1.71 9.86 9.33
C PHE A 83 -1.05 11.20 8.99
N GLU A 84 -1.40 12.29 9.70
CA GLU A 84 -0.77 13.61 9.54
C GLU A 84 0.74 13.58 9.85
N GLU A 85 1.16 12.82 10.87
CA GLU A 85 2.60 12.67 11.17
C GLU A 85 3.33 12.01 10.00
N VAL A 86 2.74 11.00 9.37
CA VAL A 86 3.33 10.36 8.18
C VAL A 86 3.32 11.29 6.98
N LEU A 87 2.21 11.98 6.71
CA LEU A 87 2.13 12.94 5.60
C LEU A 87 3.18 14.06 5.73
N SER A 88 3.53 14.47 6.96
CA SER A 88 4.49 15.54 7.22
C SER A 88 5.93 15.23 6.78
N ILE A 89 6.29 13.95 6.62
CA ILE A 89 7.62 13.53 6.14
C ILE A 89 7.66 13.25 4.64
N LEU A 90 6.52 13.34 3.96
CA LEU A 90 6.39 13.09 2.53
C LEU A 90 6.37 14.42 1.76
N ASP A 91 6.86 14.37 0.55
CA ASP A 91 6.69 15.40 -0.46
C ASP A 91 6.32 14.74 -1.82
N LYS A 92 6.07 15.56 -2.85
CA LYS A 92 5.61 15.08 -4.16
C LYS A 92 6.58 14.16 -4.91
N ARG A 93 7.82 14.00 -4.43
CA ARG A 93 8.80 13.05 -5.00
C ARG A 93 8.48 11.62 -4.64
N TYR A 94 7.80 11.42 -3.51
CA TYR A 94 7.49 10.09 -2.99
C TYR A 94 6.06 9.68 -3.33
N ILE A 95 5.90 8.43 -3.70
CA ILE A 95 4.58 7.83 -3.92
C ILE A 95 4.07 7.31 -2.58
N LEU A 96 2.89 7.76 -2.20
CA LEU A 96 2.15 7.17 -1.08
C LEU A 96 1.10 6.21 -1.61
N ASN A 97 1.12 4.96 -1.16
CA ASN A 97 -0.01 4.06 -1.29
C ASN A 97 -0.70 3.96 0.08
N ALA A 98 -1.88 4.57 0.20
CA ALA A 98 -2.68 4.59 1.42
C ALA A 98 -3.81 3.57 1.32
N GLU A 99 -3.70 2.45 2.07
CA GLU A 99 -4.77 1.45 2.15
C GLU A 99 -5.80 1.85 3.21
N ILE A 100 -7.04 2.07 2.78
CA ILE A 100 -8.17 2.28 3.69
C ILE A 100 -8.70 0.92 4.15
N LYS A 101 -8.57 0.63 5.46
CA LYS A 101 -9.05 -0.62 6.07
C LYS A 101 -10.53 -0.58 6.43
N GLU A 102 -11.10 0.61 6.57
CA GLU A 102 -12.50 0.81 6.96
C GLU A 102 -13.07 2.10 6.35
N ALA A 103 -14.30 2.04 5.85
CA ALA A 103 -14.92 3.15 5.13
C ALA A 103 -15.10 4.42 5.98
N SER A 104 -15.14 4.30 7.31
CA SER A 104 -15.32 5.40 8.25
C SER A 104 -14.23 6.47 8.17
N VAL A 105 -12.99 6.09 7.78
CA VAL A 105 -11.87 7.04 7.69
C VAL A 105 -11.69 7.64 6.30
N ALA A 106 -12.48 7.23 5.31
CA ALA A 106 -12.25 7.61 3.92
C ALA A 106 -12.26 9.12 3.68
N GLU A 107 -13.29 9.81 4.15
CA GLU A 107 -13.46 11.26 3.95
C GLU A 107 -12.31 12.06 4.59
N GLU A 108 -11.95 11.75 5.83
CA GLU A 108 -10.86 12.44 6.53
C GLU A 108 -9.51 12.12 5.89
N THR A 109 -9.31 10.87 5.41
CA THR A 109 -8.11 10.50 4.65
C THR A 109 -7.94 11.36 3.40
N LEU A 110 -8.99 11.51 2.57
CA LEU A 110 -8.91 12.32 1.35
C LEU A 110 -8.67 13.79 1.67
N LYS A 111 -9.33 14.31 2.69
CA LYS A 111 -9.16 15.71 3.15
C LYS A 111 -7.70 15.96 3.58
N LEU A 112 -7.11 15.07 4.39
CA LEU A 112 -5.73 15.20 4.83
C LEU A 112 -4.74 15.15 3.65
N ILE A 113 -4.95 14.26 2.67
CA ILE A 113 -4.14 14.21 1.45
C ILE A 113 -4.17 15.55 0.69
N ASP A 114 -5.34 16.18 0.59
CA ASP A 114 -5.49 17.49 -0.05
C ASP A 114 -4.81 18.60 0.76
N GLU A 115 -4.98 18.64 2.08
CA GLU A 115 -4.37 19.63 2.97
C GLU A 115 -2.83 19.61 2.89
N PHE A 116 -2.24 18.40 2.79
CA PHE A 116 -0.81 18.20 2.62
C PHE A 116 -0.35 18.33 1.16
N ARG A 117 -1.27 18.58 0.20
CA ARG A 117 -1.00 18.75 -1.25
C ARG A 117 -0.31 17.55 -1.88
N LEU A 118 -0.67 16.34 -1.47
CA LEU A 118 -0.10 15.09 -1.94
C LEU A 118 -1.04 14.31 -2.90
N THR A 119 -2.15 14.93 -3.34
CA THR A 119 -3.17 14.32 -4.22
C THR A 119 -2.57 13.64 -5.45
N GLU A 120 -1.62 14.30 -6.15
CA GLU A 120 -1.02 13.76 -7.35
C GLU A 120 -0.05 12.59 -7.11
N SER A 121 0.54 12.51 -5.91
CA SER A 121 1.53 11.49 -5.55
C SER A 121 0.96 10.36 -4.70
N THR A 122 -0.35 10.40 -4.39
CA THR A 122 -1.00 9.39 -3.58
C THR A 122 -1.89 8.48 -4.42
N VAL A 123 -1.81 7.18 -4.17
CA VAL A 123 -2.77 6.16 -4.61
C VAL A 123 -3.51 5.67 -3.38
N VAL A 124 -4.83 5.86 -3.35
CA VAL A 124 -5.70 5.33 -2.29
C VAL A 124 -6.20 3.96 -2.71
N SER A 125 -6.05 2.97 -1.86
CA SER A 125 -6.47 1.59 -2.17
C SER A 125 -7.28 0.97 -1.05
N SER A 126 -8.06 -0.05 -1.36
CA SER A 126 -8.82 -0.83 -0.39
C SER A 126 -9.27 -2.18 -0.97
N PHE A 127 -9.51 -3.14 -0.08
CA PHE A 127 -10.27 -4.36 -0.38
C PHE A 127 -11.78 -4.13 -0.38
N ASP A 128 -12.26 -3.01 0.17
CA ASP A 128 -13.66 -2.60 0.01
C ASP A 128 -13.86 -2.02 -1.40
N HIS A 129 -14.22 -2.91 -2.33
CA HIS A 129 -14.39 -2.56 -3.73
C HIS A 129 -15.55 -1.56 -3.95
N GLU A 130 -16.60 -1.63 -3.14
CA GLU A 130 -17.73 -0.68 -3.23
C GLU A 130 -17.28 0.71 -2.78
N LEU A 131 -16.46 0.79 -1.74
CA LEU A 131 -15.87 2.06 -1.30
C LEU A 131 -15.05 2.68 -2.43
N ILE A 132 -14.10 1.94 -3.01
CA ILE A 132 -13.23 2.44 -4.08
C ILE A 132 -14.04 2.86 -5.30
N ALA A 133 -15.06 2.10 -5.71
CA ALA A 133 -15.93 2.47 -6.83
C ALA A 133 -16.61 3.83 -6.60
N ARG A 134 -17.19 4.05 -5.40
CA ARG A 134 -17.79 5.34 -5.02
C ARG A 134 -16.77 6.48 -5.00
N LEU A 135 -15.55 6.23 -4.50
CA LEU A 135 -14.51 7.26 -4.43
C LEU A 135 -14.00 7.65 -5.81
N ILE A 136 -13.87 6.73 -6.75
CA ILE A 136 -13.52 7.01 -8.16
C ILE A 136 -14.54 7.99 -8.78
N GLU A 137 -15.85 7.76 -8.57
CA GLU A 137 -16.90 8.65 -9.08
C GLU A 137 -16.88 10.03 -8.41
N LYS A 138 -16.64 10.06 -7.09
CA LYS A 138 -16.65 11.28 -6.29
C LYS A 138 -15.43 12.17 -6.49
N ARG A 139 -14.24 11.57 -6.68
CA ARG A 139 -12.95 12.24 -6.77
C ARG A 139 -12.14 11.77 -7.99
N PRO A 140 -12.59 12.09 -9.22
CA PRO A 140 -11.90 11.69 -10.45
C PRO A 140 -10.52 12.34 -10.64
N ASP A 141 -10.18 13.31 -9.81
CA ASP A 141 -8.88 13.97 -9.74
C ASP A 141 -7.83 13.17 -8.95
N MET A 142 -8.24 12.15 -8.19
CA MET A 142 -7.38 11.31 -7.37
C MET A 142 -7.13 9.94 -8.01
N LYS A 143 -6.09 9.28 -7.56
CA LYS A 143 -5.72 7.93 -8.01
C LYS A 143 -6.25 6.89 -7.03
N PHE A 144 -7.08 5.97 -7.53
CA PHE A 144 -7.64 4.88 -6.75
C PHE A 144 -7.23 3.53 -7.30
N GLY A 145 -6.98 2.57 -6.40
CA GLY A 145 -6.61 1.21 -6.74
C GLY A 145 -7.48 0.17 -6.04
N PHE A 146 -7.88 -0.85 -6.75
CA PHE A 146 -8.52 -2.02 -6.15
C PHE A 146 -7.48 -3.01 -5.64
N LEU A 147 -7.51 -3.31 -4.35
CA LEU A 147 -6.82 -4.46 -3.79
C LEU A 147 -7.67 -5.71 -4.02
N VAL A 148 -7.04 -6.77 -4.47
CA VAL A 148 -7.69 -8.08 -4.64
C VAL A 148 -6.86 -9.17 -3.97
N GLY A 149 -7.52 -10.16 -3.40
CA GLY A 149 -6.90 -11.20 -2.61
C GLY A 149 -7.57 -12.56 -2.76
N GLU A 150 -8.13 -13.10 -1.68
CA GLU A 150 -8.69 -14.46 -1.65
C GLU A 150 -9.89 -14.65 -2.57
N GLU A 151 -10.65 -13.61 -2.85
CA GLU A 151 -11.79 -13.60 -3.77
C GLU A 151 -11.42 -13.98 -5.21
N LEU A 152 -10.14 -13.84 -5.58
CA LEU A 152 -9.64 -14.33 -6.88
C LEU A 152 -9.71 -15.86 -7.04
N ARG A 153 -9.90 -16.61 -5.95
CA ARG A 153 -9.93 -18.08 -6.00
C ARG A 153 -11.13 -18.65 -6.77
N ASN A 154 -12.26 -17.94 -6.74
CA ASN A 154 -13.50 -18.44 -7.33
C ASN A 154 -13.67 -18.03 -8.80
N ASP A 155 -13.55 -16.74 -9.10
CA ASP A 155 -13.75 -16.19 -10.45
C ASP A 155 -12.75 -15.03 -10.69
N PRO A 156 -11.47 -15.33 -10.89
CA PRO A 156 -10.44 -14.29 -11.03
C PRO A 156 -10.67 -13.41 -12.26
N ILE A 157 -11.12 -13.97 -13.37
CA ILE A 157 -11.31 -13.24 -14.63
C ILE A 157 -12.52 -12.31 -14.52
N GLY A 158 -13.68 -12.85 -14.08
CA GLY A 158 -14.91 -12.06 -13.95
C GLY A 158 -14.81 -10.99 -12.88
N LEU A 159 -14.10 -11.25 -11.77
CA LEU A 159 -13.84 -10.23 -10.75
C LEU A 159 -13.06 -9.05 -11.35
N ILE A 160 -11.92 -9.32 -11.96
CA ILE A 160 -11.08 -8.28 -12.57
C ILE A 160 -11.85 -7.51 -13.66
N ASP A 161 -12.63 -8.20 -14.50
CA ASP A 161 -13.44 -7.54 -15.54
C ASP A 161 -14.44 -6.55 -14.94
N ARG A 162 -15.17 -6.94 -13.88
CA ARG A 162 -16.09 -6.05 -13.16
C ARG A 162 -15.39 -4.83 -12.57
N LEU A 163 -14.26 -5.01 -11.89
CA LEU A 163 -13.52 -3.91 -11.27
C LEU A 163 -12.96 -2.93 -12.30
N LEU A 164 -12.52 -3.42 -13.45
CA LEU A 164 -12.02 -2.57 -14.55
C LEU A 164 -13.09 -1.67 -15.17
N GLN A 165 -14.39 -2.00 -15.06
CA GLN A 165 -15.49 -1.13 -15.52
C GLN A 165 -15.50 0.23 -14.81
N HIS A 166 -14.98 0.31 -13.56
CA HIS A 166 -14.86 1.55 -12.80
C HIS A 166 -13.67 2.41 -13.21
N LYS A 167 -12.82 1.95 -14.15
CA LYS A 167 -11.63 2.66 -14.66
C LYS A 167 -10.67 3.10 -13.53
N PRO A 168 -10.20 2.17 -12.69
CA PRO A 168 -9.28 2.50 -11.62
C PRO A 168 -7.92 2.98 -12.18
N TYR A 169 -7.15 3.69 -11.36
CA TYR A 169 -5.75 3.98 -11.69
C TYR A 169 -4.89 2.73 -11.66
N SER A 170 -5.11 1.83 -10.67
CA SER A 170 -4.31 0.63 -10.49
C SER A 170 -5.12 -0.57 -9.98
N MET A 171 -4.58 -1.76 -10.28
CA MET A 171 -5.00 -3.03 -9.69
C MET A 171 -3.85 -3.55 -8.84
N HIS A 172 -4.12 -3.84 -7.57
CA HIS A 172 -3.14 -4.34 -6.62
C HIS A 172 -3.32 -5.85 -6.46
N LEU A 173 -2.42 -6.62 -7.09
CA LEU A 173 -2.54 -8.07 -7.24
C LEU A 173 -1.63 -8.80 -6.25
N PRO A 174 -2.08 -9.90 -5.61
CA PRO A 174 -1.22 -10.73 -4.80
C PRO A 174 -0.20 -11.45 -5.68
N HIS A 175 1.05 -11.54 -5.23
CA HIS A 175 2.12 -12.18 -6.00
C HIS A 175 1.84 -13.66 -6.34
N GLN A 176 1.00 -14.34 -5.53
CA GLN A 176 0.60 -15.73 -5.74
C GLN A 176 -0.22 -15.93 -7.03
N LEU A 177 -0.90 -14.90 -7.53
CA LEU A 177 -1.62 -14.96 -8.80
C LEU A 177 -0.68 -15.39 -9.95
N PHE A 178 0.58 -14.98 -9.89
CA PHE A 178 1.58 -15.26 -10.92
C PHE A 178 2.14 -16.69 -10.88
N ASP A 179 1.78 -17.48 -9.87
CA ASP A 179 2.06 -18.93 -9.84
C ASP A 179 1.14 -19.71 -10.80
N HIS A 180 0.13 -19.04 -11.38
CA HIS A 180 -0.81 -19.57 -12.34
C HIS A 180 -0.69 -18.84 -13.69
N PRO A 181 0.31 -19.14 -14.55
CA PRO A 181 0.67 -18.33 -15.71
C PRO A 181 -0.48 -18.12 -16.73
N LEU A 182 -1.36 -19.11 -16.90
CA LEU A 182 -2.49 -19.01 -17.82
C LEU A 182 -3.54 -17.99 -17.36
N VAL A 183 -3.81 -17.97 -16.05
CA VAL A 183 -4.77 -17.04 -15.42
C VAL A 183 -4.17 -15.64 -15.35
N SER A 184 -2.97 -15.51 -14.80
CA SER A 184 -2.27 -14.23 -14.68
C SER A 184 -2.02 -13.58 -16.04
N GLY A 185 -1.65 -14.35 -17.07
CA GLY A 185 -1.46 -13.83 -18.43
C GLY A 185 -2.74 -13.22 -19.03
N LYS A 186 -3.91 -13.82 -18.79
CA LYS A 186 -5.21 -13.25 -19.20
C LYS A 186 -5.50 -11.95 -18.44
N ILE A 187 -5.36 -11.97 -17.12
CA ILE A 187 -5.62 -10.81 -16.24
C ILE A 187 -4.70 -9.64 -16.62
N VAL A 188 -3.40 -9.87 -16.73
CA VAL A 188 -2.43 -8.83 -17.14
C VAL A 188 -2.83 -8.21 -18.49
N LYS A 189 -3.21 -9.05 -19.48
CA LYS A 189 -3.64 -8.55 -20.79
C LYS A 189 -4.89 -7.69 -20.70
N MET A 190 -5.87 -8.05 -19.87
CA MET A 190 -7.08 -7.26 -19.65
C MET A 190 -6.75 -5.89 -19.03
N ILE A 191 -5.95 -5.88 -17.95
CA ILE A 191 -5.57 -4.66 -17.24
C ILE A 191 -4.76 -3.72 -18.15
N LYS A 192 -3.73 -4.24 -18.82
CA LYS A 192 -2.87 -3.45 -19.71
C LYS A 192 -3.60 -2.88 -20.93
N LYS A 193 -4.65 -3.54 -21.42
CA LYS A 193 -5.48 -3.02 -22.54
C LYS A 193 -6.16 -1.68 -22.18
N LEU A 194 -6.40 -1.42 -20.89
CA LEU A 194 -7.04 -0.21 -20.39
C LEU A 194 -6.04 0.79 -19.78
N ASP A 195 -4.74 0.56 -19.96
CA ASP A 195 -3.64 1.37 -19.37
C ASP A 195 -3.71 1.50 -17.85
N VAL A 196 -4.33 0.55 -17.17
CA VAL A 196 -4.39 0.46 -15.71
C VAL A 196 -3.05 -0.08 -15.19
N LYS A 197 -2.54 0.50 -14.12
CA LYS A 197 -1.26 0.08 -13.52
C LYS A 197 -1.42 -1.20 -12.71
N ILE A 198 -0.39 -2.03 -12.70
CA ILE A 198 -0.35 -3.27 -11.92
C ILE A 198 0.66 -3.12 -10.78
N TYR A 199 0.18 -3.11 -9.55
CA TYR A 199 0.96 -3.15 -8.33
C TYR A 199 0.93 -4.56 -7.76
N VAL A 200 2.07 -5.11 -7.35
CA VAL A 200 2.12 -6.48 -6.80
C VAL A 200 2.57 -6.47 -5.35
N TRP A 201 1.79 -7.15 -4.50
CA TRP A 201 1.98 -7.24 -3.05
C TRP A 201 1.88 -8.69 -2.54
N THR A 202 2.41 -9.07 -1.39
CA THR A 202 3.66 -8.54 -0.87
C THR A 202 4.77 -9.35 -1.51
N LEU A 203 5.61 -8.74 -2.31
CA LEU A 203 6.61 -9.45 -3.11
C LEU A 203 8.00 -9.25 -2.51
N ASP A 204 8.50 -10.27 -1.81
CA ASP A 204 9.80 -10.26 -1.12
C ASP A 204 10.86 -11.13 -1.82
N ASP A 205 10.46 -11.85 -2.87
CA ASP A 205 11.27 -12.81 -3.60
C ASP A 205 11.77 -12.19 -4.92
N MET A 206 13.08 -12.01 -5.03
CA MET A 206 13.73 -11.42 -6.20
C MET A 206 13.67 -12.34 -7.43
N GLU A 207 13.73 -13.66 -7.27
CA GLU A 207 13.61 -14.59 -8.40
C GLU A 207 12.21 -14.54 -8.99
N LYS A 208 11.19 -14.46 -8.12
CA LYS A 208 9.81 -14.28 -8.55
C LYS A 208 9.61 -12.93 -9.24
N TYR A 209 10.20 -11.85 -8.69
CA TYR A 209 10.20 -10.54 -9.32
C TYR A 209 10.75 -10.60 -10.76
N GLN A 210 11.92 -11.19 -10.97
CA GLN A 210 12.55 -11.29 -12.30
C GLN A 210 11.68 -12.01 -13.34
N ARG A 211 10.84 -12.96 -12.89
CA ARG A 211 9.90 -13.66 -13.80
C ARG A 211 8.72 -12.79 -14.23
N ILE A 212 8.32 -11.84 -13.37
CA ILE A 212 7.09 -11.07 -13.58
C ILE A 212 7.33 -9.57 -13.85
N GLU A 213 8.55 -9.05 -13.71
CA GLU A 213 8.87 -7.62 -13.79
C GLU A 213 8.33 -6.90 -15.03
N LYS A 214 8.31 -7.59 -16.19
CA LYS A 214 7.79 -7.04 -17.44
C LYS A 214 6.27 -6.82 -17.48
N TYR A 215 5.56 -7.38 -16.51
CA TYR A 215 4.11 -7.32 -16.44
C TYR A 215 3.59 -6.29 -15.45
N ILE A 216 4.43 -5.83 -14.52
CA ILE A 216 4.06 -5.02 -13.37
C ILE A 216 4.65 -3.60 -13.45
N ASP A 217 4.03 -2.66 -12.80
CA ASP A 217 4.47 -1.25 -12.75
C ASP A 217 5.09 -0.90 -11.40
N ALA A 218 4.63 -1.55 -10.33
CA ALA A 218 5.15 -1.36 -8.97
C ALA A 218 5.23 -2.67 -8.18
N VAL A 219 6.21 -2.74 -7.30
CA VAL A 219 6.34 -3.77 -6.27
C VAL A 219 6.15 -3.15 -4.89
N ILE A 220 5.29 -3.79 -4.08
CA ILE A 220 5.08 -3.48 -2.67
C ILE A 220 5.77 -4.60 -1.87
N THR A 221 6.83 -4.26 -1.12
CA THR A 221 7.74 -5.24 -0.51
C THR A 221 8.14 -4.88 0.91
N ASN A 222 8.31 -5.91 1.76
CA ASN A 222 8.95 -5.76 3.07
C ASN A 222 10.48 -5.60 2.93
N GLN A 223 11.08 -6.11 1.84
CA GLN A 223 12.51 -6.21 1.58
C GLN A 223 13.05 -5.00 0.79
N VAL A 224 12.79 -3.79 1.28
CA VAL A 224 13.13 -2.53 0.58
C VAL A 224 14.58 -2.49 0.13
N GLU A 225 15.52 -2.82 1.02
CA GLU A 225 16.96 -2.77 0.72
C GLU A 225 17.35 -3.71 -0.43
N LEU A 226 16.77 -4.92 -0.45
CA LEU A 226 17.01 -5.90 -1.51
C LEU A 226 16.60 -5.34 -2.88
N PHE A 227 15.38 -4.81 -2.97
CA PHE A 227 14.83 -4.31 -4.23
C PHE A 227 15.51 -3.00 -4.68
N VAL A 228 15.79 -2.09 -3.78
CA VAL A 228 16.47 -0.83 -4.11
C VAL A 228 17.90 -1.10 -4.60
N ASN A 229 18.64 -1.98 -3.93
CA ASN A 229 20.00 -2.35 -4.35
C ASN A 229 20.01 -3.01 -5.74
N ALA A 230 19.03 -3.87 -6.03
CA ALA A 230 18.95 -4.56 -7.32
C ALA A 230 18.50 -3.65 -8.47
N LEU A 231 17.60 -2.69 -8.21
CA LEU A 231 16.89 -1.97 -9.26
C LEU A 231 17.31 -0.51 -9.43
N LYS A 232 17.93 0.09 -8.41
CA LYS A 232 18.19 1.54 -8.36
C LYS A 232 19.67 1.90 -8.26
N LYS A 233 20.50 1.05 -7.65
CA LYS A 233 21.93 1.29 -7.61
C LYS A 233 22.56 0.82 -8.93
N PRO A 234 23.47 1.61 -9.54
CA PRO A 234 24.22 1.14 -10.70
C PRO A 234 24.94 -0.16 -10.32
N GLN A 235 24.73 -1.21 -11.12
CA GLN A 235 25.51 -2.43 -10.99
C GLN A 235 26.98 -2.00 -11.05
N ARG A 236 27.73 -2.21 -9.97
CA ARG A 236 29.19 -2.13 -10.06
C ARG A 236 29.58 -3.18 -11.08
N THR A 237 29.95 -2.74 -12.28
CA THR A 237 30.68 -3.59 -13.22
C THR A 237 31.93 -3.98 -12.47
N GLU A 238 32.03 -5.23 -12.01
CA GLU A 238 33.30 -5.82 -11.62
C GLU A 238 34.17 -5.73 -12.87
N GLY A 239 34.96 -4.65 -12.91
CA GLY A 239 35.90 -4.39 -13.98
C GLY A 239 37.07 -5.33 -13.85
N ALA A 240 37.38 -5.94 -14.94
CA ALA A 240 38.52 -6.79 -15.33
C ALA A 240 39.78 -6.59 -14.50
#